data_ba337c37a848273a0061d7a2587b267b
#
_entry.id   ba337c37a848273a0061d7a2587b267b
#
_cell.length_a   1.000
_cell.length_b   1.000
_cell.length_c   1.000
_cell.angle_alpha   90.00
_cell.angle_beta   90.00
_cell.angle_gamma   90.00
#
_symmetry.space_group_name_H-M   'P 1'
#
loop_
_entity.id
_entity.type
_entity.pdbx_description
1 polymer ?
#
loop_
_entity_poly.entity_id
_entity_poly.type
_entity_poly.pdbx_seq_one_letter_code
_entity_poly.pdbx_strand_id
1 'polypeptide(L)'
;MVNVEYEIIKGIPFVFLFKNNIEESAKNGTVFFFHGLLSDKMGSKKEVISLAENGFLVVSIDNFAHGERRADDFDVRFHSNNPNFNNNFIDAIERTAFDATTVADELFKRGIIFEDKLGITGISMGAFITYKVISQDKRFTVACPISGSAIWENMKSSPHLKLDNFYPTALLIQHGEVDTSVPSCDDRELYRNLKPFYAEHLERLAYVEFANQGHFMSDRDWNYLWQNVIIWFKEYLTK
;
A
#
# COMPACT_ATOMS: atom_id res chain seq x y z
N MET A 1 -3.22 11.40 -21.67
CA MET A 1 -3.94 12.03 -20.53
C MET A 1 -4.44 10.90 -19.65
N VAL A 2 -4.36 11.03 -18.32
CA VAL A 2 -4.92 10.05 -17.37
C VAL A 2 -6.37 10.41 -17.10
N ASN A 3 -7.24 9.43 -17.19
CA ASN A 3 -8.66 9.54 -16.84
C ASN A 3 -8.81 9.25 -15.33
N VAL A 4 -9.79 9.88 -14.70
CA VAL A 4 -10.12 9.73 -13.29
C VAL A 4 -11.62 9.52 -13.16
N GLU A 5 -12.02 8.37 -12.61
CA GLU A 5 -13.44 8.03 -12.38
C GLU A 5 -13.65 7.72 -10.89
N TYR A 6 -14.63 8.39 -10.28
CA TYR A 6 -14.97 8.22 -8.87
C TYR A 6 -16.06 7.17 -8.71
N GLU A 7 -15.89 6.29 -7.74
CA GLU A 7 -16.87 5.24 -7.45
C GLU A 7 -16.98 4.97 -5.95
N ILE A 8 -18.11 4.36 -5.56
CA ILE A 8 -18.37 3.92 -4.19
C ILE A 8 -18.85 2.47 -4.23
N ILE A 9 -18.14 1.56 -3.57
CA ILE A 9 -18.54 0.17 -3.39
C ILE A 9 -18.83 -0.07 -1.90
N LYS A 10 -20.05 -0.45 -1.57
CA LYS A 10 -20.50 -0.74 -0.18
C LYS A 10 -20.13 0.37 0.82
N GLY A 11 -20.21 1.63 0.41
CA GLY A 11 -19.86 2.78 1.23
C GLY A 11 -18.35 3.07 1.30
N ILE A 12 -17.53 2.42 0.49
CA ILE A 12 -16.10 2.63 0.40
C ILE A 12 -15.81 3.52 -0.83
N PRO A 13 -15.46 4.80 -0.64
CA PRO A 13 -15.12 5.69 -1.74
C PRO A 13 -13.73 5.38 -2.29
N PHE A 14 -13.61 5.35 -3.61
CA PHE A 14 -12.33 5.20 -4.30
C PHE A 14 -12.35 5.87 -5.67
N VAL A 15 -11.20 5.95 -6.31
CA VAL A 15 -11.07 6.42 -7.68
C VAL A 15 -10.34 5.40 -8.51
N PHE A 16 -10.78 5.24 -9.77
CA PHE A 16 -9.97 4.66 -10.81
C PHE A 16 -9.12 5.74 -11.48
N LEU A 17 -7.84 5.43 -11.70
CA LEU A 17 -6.99 6.19 -12.61
C LEU A 17 -6.46 5.23 -13.68
N PHE A 18 -6.56 5.63 -14.94
CA PHE A 18 -6.15 4.81 -16.08
C PHE A 18 -5.81 5.67 -17.30
N LYS A 19 -4.98 5.16 -18.20
CA LYS A 19 -4.49 5.94 -19.35
C LYS A 19 -5.46 5.92 -20.53
N ASN A 20 -5.84 4.77 -21.03
CA ASN A 20 -6.71 4.62 -22.20
C ASN A 20 -8.14 4.29 -21.78
N ASN A 21 -8.33 3.05 -21.35
CA ASN A 21 -9.57 2.54 -20.77
C ASN A 21 -9.27 1.58 -19.63
N ILE A 22 -10.27 1.28 -18.83
CA ILE A 22 -10.15 0.43 -17.64
C ILE A 22 -9.69 -0.98 -18.02
N GLU A 23 -10.28 -1.57 -19.06
CA GLU A 23 -10.00 -2.96 -19.45
C GLU A 23 -8.54 -3.16 -19.91
N GLU A 24 -8.01 -2.28 -20.78
CA GLU A 24 -6.60 -2.33 -21.19
C GLU A 24 -5.65 -2.16 -20.00
N SER A 25 -5.94 -1.19 -19.14
CA SER A 25 -5.11 -0.91 -17.97
C SER A 25 -5.12 -2.07 -16.98
N ALA A 26 -6.28 -2.69 -16.74
CA ALA A 26 -6.41 -3.86 -15.87
C ALA A 26 -5.67 -5.10 -16.40
N LYS A 27 -5.61 -5.30 -17.73
CA LYS A 27 -4.82 -6.38 -18.35
C LYS A 27 -3.32 -6.24 -18.10
N ASN A 28 -2.82 -5.00 -17.98
CA ASN A 28 -1.42 -4.74 -17.60
C ASN A 28 -1.17 -4.93 -16.10
N GLY A 29 -2.21 -4.89 -15.30
CA GLY A 29 -2.19 -5.03 -13.85
C GLY A 29 -3.00 -3.93 -13.15
N THR A 30 -3.58 -4.29 -12.01
CA THR A 30 -4.34 -3.36 -11.16
C THR A 30 -3.56 -3.10 -9.88
N VAL A 31 -3.29 -1.84 -9.57
CA VAL A 31 -2.56 -1.43 -8.37
C VAL A 31 -3.49 -0.72 -7.40
N PHE A 32 -3.69 -1.32 -6.23
CA PHE A 32 -4.36 -0.69 -5.10
C PHE A 32 -3.39 0.26 -4.41
N PHE A 33 -3.82 1.50 -4.21
CA PHE A 33 -3.01 2.54 -3.58
C PHE A 33 -3.67 3.03 -2.29
N PHE A 34 -2.88 3.14 -1.21
CA PHE A 34 -3.31 3.64 0.10
C PHE A 34 -2.48 4.84 0.52
N HIS A 35 -3.17 5.92 0.86
CA HIS A 35 -2.58 7.19 1.27
C HIS A 35 -2.06 7.17 2.73
N GLY A 36 -1.26 8.15 3.09
CA GLY A 36 -0.80 8.36 4.47
C GLY A 36 -1.87 8.90 5.42
N LEU A 37 -1.55 8.94 6.72
CA LEU A 37 -2.40 9.56 7.74
C LEU A 37 -2.70 11.03 7.37
N LEU A 38 -3.89 11.51 7.70
CA LEU A 38 -4.39 12.87 7.43
C LEU A 38 -4.57 13.23 5.94
N SER A 39 -4.54 12.25 5.04
CA SER A 39 -4.68 12.43 3.60
C SER A 39 -6.00 11.83 3.07
N ASP A 40 -6.13 11.71 1.76
CA ASP A 40 -7.25 11.09 1.06
C ASP A 40 -6.76 10.34 -0.20
N LYS A 41 -7.68 9.67 -0.92
CA LYS A 41 -7.40 8.90 -2.14
C LYS A 41 -6.72 9.68 -3.27
N MET A 42 -6.74 11.01 -3.23
CA MET A 42 -6.07 11.89 -4.20
C MET A 42 -4.89 12.68 -3.58
N GLY A 43 -4.60 12.50 -2.29
CA GLY A 43 -3.53 13.21 -1.59
C GLY A 43 -2.12 12.94 -2.15
N SER A 44 -1.89 11.79 -2.75
CA SER A 44 -0.66 11.43 -3.47
C SER A 44 -0.88 11.44 -4.99
N LYS A 45 -1.44 12.54 -5.50
CA LYS A 45 -1.86 12.68 -6.90
C LYS A 45 -0.75 12.40 -7.91
N LYS A 46 0.48 12.83 -7.64
CA LYS A 46 1.64 12.64 -8.53
C LYS A 46 1.96 11.13 -8.68
N GLU A 47 1.90 10.42 -7.59
CA GLU A 47 2.22 9.00 -7.48
C GLU A 47 1.18 8.14 -8.21
N VAL A 48 -0.11 8.35 -7.92
CA VAL A 48 -1.20 7.57 -8.55
C VAL A 48 -1.32 7.86 -10.04
N ILE A 49 -1.08 9.11 -10.47
CA ILE A 49 -1.03 9.46 -11.90
C ILE A 49 0.16 8.74 -12.57
N SER A 50 1.34 8.71 -11.93
CA SER A 50 2.51 8.03 -12.47
C SER A 50 2.26 6.54 -12.70
N LEU A 51 1.56 5.86 -11.78
CA LEU A 51 1.16 4.46 -11.99
C LEU A 51 0.26 4.31 -13.22
N ALA A 52 -0.77 5.16 -13.35
CA ALA A 52 -1.69 5.12 -14.48
C ALA A 52 -1.00 5.46 -15.81
N GLU A 53 -0.06 6.43 -15.83
CA GLU A 53 0.75 6.77 -17.01
C GLU A 53 1.64 5.60 -17.46
N ASN A 54 2.06 4.75 -16.53
CA ASN A 54 2.81 3.53 -16.80
C ASN A 54 1.93 2.34 -17.22
N GLY A 55 0.63 2.56 -17.40
CA GLY A 55 -0.30 1.62 -18.02
C GLY A 55 -1.10 0.76 -17.04
N PHE A 56 -0.94 0.95 -15.73
CA PHE A 56 -1.71 0.23 -14.72
C PHE A 56 -3.11 0.82 -14.54
N LEU A 57 -4.08 -0.03 -14.17
CA LEU A 57 -5.31 0.43 -13.54
C LEU A 57 -4.99 0.72 -12.08
N VAL A 58 -5.21 1.96 -11.63
CA VAL A 58 -5.02 2.33 -10.23
C VAL A 58 -6.36 2.37 -9.53
N VAL A 59 -6.45 1.73 -8.36
CA VAL A 59 -7.60 1.79 -7.45
C VAL A 59 -7.11 2.48 -6.18
N SER A 60 -7.35 3.78 -6.06
CA SER A 60 -6.95 4.56 -4.88
C SER A 60 -8.15 4.75 -3.95
N ILE A 61 -8.03 4.25 -2.72
CA ILE A 61 -9.14 4.14 -1.75
C ILE A 61 -8.96 5.18 -0.65
N ASP A 62 -10.07 5.81 -0.20
CA ASP A 62 -10.07 6.55 1.07
C ASP A 62 -9.95 5.56 2.23
N ASN A 63 -8.91 5.70 3.04
CA ASN A 63 -8.75 4.89 4.24
C ASN A 63 -9.93 5.09 5.19
N PHE A 64 -10.22 4.09 6.03
CA PHE A 64 -11.29 4.20 7.02
C PHE A 64 -11.12 5.46 7.88
N ALA A 65 -12.22 6.16 8.12
CA ALA A 65 -12.30 7.45 8.80
C ALA A 65 -11.58 8.64 8.11
N HIS A 66 -11.08 8.50 6.87
CA HIS A 66 -10.39 9.54 6.11
C HIS A 66 -11.17 9.92 4.83
N GLY A 67 -10.73 10.99 4.16
CA GLY A 67 -11.29 11.44 2.88
C GLY A 67 -12.79 11.72 2.95
N GLU A 68 -13.57 11.18 2.03
CA GLU A 68 -15.04 11.35 1.98
C GLU A 68 -15.78 10.66 3.14
N ARG A 69 -15.12 9.79 3.87
CA ARG A 69 -15.67 9.14 5.07
C ARG A 69 -14.97 9.58 6.36
N ARG A 70 -14.44 10.82 6.35
CA ARG A 70 -13.81 11.44 7.52
C ARG A 70 -14.77 11.40 8.71
N ALA A 71 -14.30 10.85 9.82
CA ALA A 71 -15.09 10.76 11.04
C ALA A 71 -15.26 12.16 11.67
N ASP A 72 -16.40 12.40 12.33
CA ASP A 72 -16.68 13.69 12.98
C ASP A 72 -15.65 14.05 14.07
N ASP A 73 -15.10 13.02 14.75
CA ASP A 73 -14.09 13.15 15.80
C ASP A 73 -12.65 13.01 15.27
N PHE A 74 -12.43 13.10 13.96
CA PHE A 74 -11.16 12.82 13.29
C PHE A 74 -9.95 13.53 13.92
N ASP A 75 -10.07 14.85 14.15
CA ASP A 75 -8.97 15.66 14.67
C ASP A 75 -8.61 15.29 16.12
N VAL A 76 -9.57 14.82 16.91
CA VAL A 76 -9.35 14.28 18.25
C VAL A 76 -8.79 12.86 18.16
N ARG A 77 -9.39 12.00 17.33
CA ARG A 77 -9.05 10.60 17.15
C ARG A 77 -7.58 10.38 16.73
N PHE A 78 -7.11 11.17 15.77
CA PHE A 78 -5.77 11.07 15.20
C PHE A 78 -4.80 12.17 15.69
N HIS A 79 -5.13 12.86 16.79
CA HIS A 79 -4.21 13.79 17.41
C HIS A 79 -3.08 13.05 18.14
N SER A 80 -1.84 13.49 17.96
CA SER A 80 -0.65 12.83 18.54
C SER A 80 -0.69 12.70 20.07
N ASN A 81 -1.39 13.62 20.77
CA ASN A 81 -1.57 13.59 22.23
C ASN A 81 -2.77 12.73 22.66
N ASN A 82 -3.52 12.10 21.75
CA ASN A 82 -4.61 11.23 22.13
C ASN A 82 -4.05 9.92 22.73
N PRO A 83 -4.38 9.55 23.97
CA PRO A 83 -3.89 8.32 24.60
C PRO A 83 -4.33 7.05 23.84
N ASN A 84 -5.38 7.15 23.02
CA ASN A 84 -5.88 6.06 22.19
C ASN A 84 -5.38 6.13 20.74
N PHE A 85 -4.44 7.03 20.42
CA PHE A 85 -3.95 7.22 19.05
C PHE A 85 -3.55 5.89 18.37
N ASN A 86 -2.72 5.08 19.03
CA ASN A 86 -2.26 3.82 18.47
C ASN A 86 -3.41 2.83 18.19
N ASN A 87 -4.37 2.72 19.11
CA ASN A 87 -5.53 1.86 18.91
C ASN A 87 -6.41 2.35 17.75
N ASN A 88 -6.65 3.66 17.67
CA ASN A 88 -7.41 4.27 16.58
C ASN A 88 -6.71 4.12 15.23
N PHE A 89 -5.39 4.26 15.21
CA PHE A 89 -4.55 4.10 14.03
C PHE A 89 -4.61 2.66 13.50
N ILE A 90 -4.44 1.67 14.38
CA ILE A 90 -4.50 0.25 14.01
C ILE A 90 -5.94 -0.16 13.61
N ASP A 91 -6.98 0.31 14.30
CA ASP A 91 -8.38 0.07 13.90
C ASP A 91 -8.65 0.58 12.48
N ALA A 92 -8.16 1.77 12.14
CA ALA A 92 -8.31 2.32 10.80
C ALA A 92 -7.55 1.50 9.74
N ILE A 93 -6.36 1.01 10.05
CA ILE A 93 -5.58 0.13 9.17
C ILE A 93 -6.32 -1.19 8.93
N GLU A 94 -6.80 -1.84 9.99
CA GLU A 94 -7.48 -3.14 9.89
C GLU A 94 -8.77 -3.05 9.09
N ARG A 95 -9.57 -2.00 9.34
CA ARG A 95 -10.81 -1.74 8.57
C ARG A 95 -10.50 -1.43 7.11
N THR A 96 -9.47 -0.63 6.83
CA THR A 96 -9.08 -0.33 5.44
C THR A 96 -8.56 -1.58 4.73
N ALA A 97 -7.83 -2.46 5.41
CA ALA A 97 -7.38 -3.73 4.84
C ALA A 97 -8.57 -4.64 4.49
N PHE A 98 -9.61 -4.68 5.33
CA PHE A 98 -10.87 -5.38 5.02
C PHE A 98 -11.61 -4.72 3.84
N ASP A 99 -11.61 -3.40 3.76
CA ASP A 99 -12.21 -2.64 2.66
C ASP A 99 -11.50 -2.94 1.33
N ALA A 100 -10.16 -3.05 1.33
CA ALA A 100 -9.38 -3.42 0.15
C ALA A 100 -9.84 -4.76 -0.44
N THR A 101 -9.99 -5.78 0.41
CA THR A 101 -10.51 -7.09 0.02
C THR A 101 -11.96 -6.99 -0.49
N THR A 102 -12.80 -6.20 0.17
CA THR A 102 -14.21 -5.98 -0.23
C THR A 102 -14.31 -5.33 -1.61
N VAL A 103 -13.49 -4.31 -1.88
CA VAL A 103 -13.44 -3.65 -3.19
C VAL A 103 -12.91 -4.62 -4.25
N ALA A 104 -11.84 -5.36 -3.95
CA ALA A 104 -11.29 -6.36 -4.86
C ALA A 104 -12.33 -7.43 -5.22
N ASP A 105 -13.05 -7.99 -4.25
CA ASP A 105 -14.11 -8.99 -4.47
C ASP A 105 -15.19 -8.47 -5.44
N GLU A 106 -15.63 -7.24 -5.25
CA GLU A 106 -16.67 -6.66 -6.09
C GLU A 106 -16.15 -6.35 -7.50
N LEU A 107 -14.91 -5.86 -7.63
CA LEU A 107 -14.29 -5.60 -8.94
C LEU A 107 -14.02 -6.90 -9.72
N PHE A 108 -13.64 -7.98 -9.05
CA PHE A 108 -13.56 -9.32 -9.64
C PHE A 108 -14.91 -9.81 -10.14
N LYS A 109 -15.93 -9.72 -9.30
CA LYS A 109 -17.30 -10.11 -9.65
C LYS A 109 -17.84 -9.37 -10.86
N ARG A 110 -17.41 -8.11 -11.05
CA ARG A 110 -17.77 -7.30 -12.21
C ARG A 110 -16.89 -7.59 -13.44
N GLY A 111 -15.86 -8.41 -13.32
CA GLY A 111 -14.91 -8.69 -14.39
C GLY A 111 -13.98 -7.53 -14.75
N ILE A 112 -13.79 -6.57 -13.82
CA ILE A 112 -12.95 -5.39 -14.04
C ILE A 112 -11.47 -5.70 -13.79
N ILE A 113 -11.15 -6.55 -12.80
CA ILE A 113 -9.79 -6.90 -12.41
C ILE A 113 -9.53 -8.40 -12.53
N PHE A 114 -8.27 -8.82 -12.55
CA PHE A 114 -7.85 -10.21 -12.78
C PHE A 114 -7.01 -10.73 -11.59
N GLU A 115 -7.22 -12.00 -11.20
CA GLU A 115 -6.65 -12.59 -9.97
C GLU A 115 -5.12 -12.53 -9.88
N ASP A 116 -4.43 -12.83 -10.96
CA ASP A 116 -2.95 -12.87 -11.01
C ASP A 116 -2.33 -11.52 -11.35
N LYS A 117 -3.14 -10.47 -11.45
CA LYS A 117 -2.76 -9.11 -11.88
C LYS A 117 -3.01 -8.05 -10.80
N LEU A 118 -2.94 -8.43 -9.50
CA LEU A 118 -3.12 -7.47 -8.40
C LEU A 118 -1.80 -7.08 -7.75
N GLY A 119 -1.55 -5.79 -7.76
CA GLY A 119 -0.51 -5.12 -6.99
C GLY A 119 -1.07 -4.23 -5.91
N ILE A 120 -0.25 -3.90 -4.92
CA ILE A 120 -0.62 -3.02 -3.82
C ILE A 120 0.56 -2.17 -3.39
N THR A 121 0.32 -0.91 -3.10
CA THR A 121 1.31 0.02 -2.54
C THR A 121 0.65 1.03 -1.63
N GLY A 122 1.43 1.63 -0.77
CA GLY A 122 0.96 2.71 0.10
C GLY A 122 2.12 3.35 0.83
N ILE A 123 1.86 4.58 1.31
CA ILE A 123 2.84 5.44 1.94
C ILE A 123 2.49 5.61 3.41
N SER A 124 3.45 5.46 4.33
CA SER A 124 3.23 5.65 5.76
C SER A 124 2.08 4.76 6.26
N MET A 125 0.98 5.31 6.77
CA MET A 125 -0.23 4.54 7.12
C MET A 125 -0.65 3.58 5.99
N GLY A 126 -0.53 3.98 4.72
CA GLY A 126 -0.82 3.14 3.58
C GLY A 126 0.12 1.92 3.45
N ALA A 127 1.37 2.04 3.90
CA ALA A 127 2.29 0.91 3.95
C ALA A 127 1.91 -0.11 5.04
N PHE A 128 1.45 0.36 6.20
CA PHE A 128 0.87 -0.52 7.25
C PHE A 128 -0.32 -1.31 6.69
N ILE A 129 -1.20 -0.64 5.92
CA ILE A 129 -2.34 -1.28 5.25
C ILE A 129 -1.84 -2.30 4.22
N THR A 130 -0.83 -1.94 3.42
CA THR A 130 -0.20 -2.85 2.43
C THR A 130 0.29 -4.13 3.09
N TYR A 131 1.06 -4.05 4.17
CA TYR A 131 1.51 -5.21 4.93
C TYR A 131 0.34 -6.05 5.48
N LYS A 132 -0.68 -5.39 6.00
CA LYS A 132 -1.85 -6.08 6.55
C LYS A 132 -2.58 -6.86 5.46
N VAL A 133 -2.82 -6.25 4.32
CA VAL A 133 -3.52 -6.89 3.19
C VAL A 133 -2.75 -8.12 2.71
N ILE A 134 -1.46 -7.99 2.39
CA ILE A 134 -0.68 -9.13 1.84
C ILE A 134 -0.47 -10.26 2.85
N SER A 135 -0.55 -9.97 4.16
CA SER A 135 -0.48 -11.00 5.21
C SER A 135 -1.75 -11.85 5.31
N GLN A 136 -2.83 -11.50 4.60
CA GLN A 136 -4.13 -12.18 4.71
C GLN A 136 -4.82 -12.43 3.37
N ASP A 137 -4.41 -11.78 2.28
CA ASP A 137 -5.01 -11.92 0.95
C ASP A 137 -3.93 -12.19 -0.11
N LYS A 138 -3.83 -13.43 -0.56
CA LYS A 138 -2.82 -13.91 -1.50
C LYS A 138 -3.02 -13.47 -2.95
N ARG A 139 -4.15 -12.85 -3.27
CA ARG A 139 -4.43 -12.31 -4.60
C ARG A 139 -3.52 -11.12 -4.94
N PHE A 140 -3.02 -10.41 -3.91
CA PHE A 140 -2.04 -9.34 -4.10
C PHE A 140 -0.64 -9.95 -4.29
N THR A 141 -0.26 -10.15 -5.53
CA THR A 141 0.96 -10.87 -5.93
C THR A 141 2.21 -10.01 -5.95
N VAL A 142 2.05 -8.67 -5.93
CA VAL A 142 3.15 -7.69 -5.93
C VAL A 142 2.85 -6.58 -4.92
N ALA A 143 3.81 -6.23 -4.06
CA ALA A 143 3.63 -5.20 -3.04
C ALA A 143 4.84 -4.28 -2.91
N CYS A 144 4.57 -2.97 -2.73
CA CYS A 144 5.60 -1.95 -2.52
C CYS A 144 5.21 -1.04 -1.33
N PRO A 145 5.33 -1.48 -0.07
CA PRO A 145 5.14 -0.61 1.09
C PRO A 145 6.28 0.41 1.22
N ILE A 146 5.93 1.67 1.56
CA ILE A 146 6.86 2.79 1.67
C ILE A 146 6.74 3.44 3.04
N SER A 147 7.84 3.46 3.82
CA SER A 147 7.94 4.11 5.15
C SER A 147 6.84 3.67 6.11
N GLY A 148 6.62 2.36 6.24
CA GLY A 148 5.63 1.76 7.15
C GLY A 148 6.25 0.72 8.07
N SER A 149 5.41 -0.04 8.78
CA SER A 149 5.85 -1.17 9.59
C SER A 149 4.84 -2.33 9.55
N ALA A 150 5.34 -3.56 9.47
CA ALA A 150 4.57 -4.78 9.69
C ALA A 150 4.64 -5.24 11.15
N ILE A 151 5.45 -4.60 11.99
CA ILE A 151 5.65 -4.92 13.41
C ILE A 151 4.83 -3.94 14.25
N TRP A 152 3.77 -4.43 14.86
CA TRP A 152 2.88 -3.64 15.72
C TRP A 152 3.00 -4.15 17.15
N GLU A 153 3.60 -3.34 18.00
CA GLU A 153 3.84 -3.72 19.39
C GLU A 153 2.55 -4.11 20.12
N ASN A 154 2.59 -5.24 20.83
CA ASN A 154 1.49 -5.76 21.63
C ASN A 154 0.17 -6.05 20.88
N MET A 155 0.19 -6.08 19.54
CA MET A 155 -1.00 -6.36 18.71
C MET A 155 -0.97 -7.78 18.16
N LYS A 156 -1.95 -8.61 18.53
CA LYS A 156 -2.11 -10.00 18.03
C LYS A 156 -2.38 -10.07 16.52
N SER A 157 -2.86 -8.98 15.95
CA SER A 157 -3.18 -8.84 14.53
C SER A 157 -1.99 -8.35 13.69
N SER A 158 -0.84 -8.13 14.31
CA SER A 158 0.35 -7.63 13.64
C SER A 158 0.82 -8.56 12.52
N PRO A 159 1.06 -8.03 11.29
CA PRO A 159 1.42 -8.83 10.12
C PRO A 159 2.67 -9.71 10.32
N HIS A 160 3.68 -9.22 11.04
CA HIS A 160 4.94 -9.94 11.28
C HIS A 160 4.77 -11.28 12.02
N LEU A 161 3.62 -11.51 12.66
CA LEU A 161 3.32 -12.77 13.33
C LEU A 161 2.92 -13.89 12.36
N LYS A 162 2.82 -13.58 11.04
CA LYS A 162 2.43 -14.50 9.95
C LYS A 162 3.38 -14.38 8.78
N LEU A 163 4.68 -14.56 9.01
CA LEU A 163 5.73 -14.38 7.98
C LEU A 163 5.55 -15.31 6.78
N ASP A 164 5.04 -16.52 6.99
CA ASP A 164 4.69 -17.49 5.94
C ASP A 164 3.62 -16.97 4.97
N ASN A 165 2.85 -15.99 5.39
CA ASN A 165 1.83 -15.37 4.54
C ASN A 165 2.38 -14.30 3.59
N PHE A 166 3.63 -13.89 3.69
CA PHE A 166 4.19 -12.90 2.76
C PHE A 166 4.57 -13.52 1.41
N TYR A 167 5.11 -14.74 1.43
CA TYR A 167 5.39 -15.48 0.19
C TYR A 167 4.06 -16.04 -0.41
N PRO A 168 3.86 -16.00 -1.75
CA PRO A 168 4.80 -15.67 -2.82
C PRO A 168 4.74 -14.20 -3.32
N THR A 169 4.15 -13.26 -2.58
CA THR A 169 4.07 -11.85 -3.00
C THR A 169 5.47 -11.30 -3.31
N ALA A 170 5.67 -10.72 -4.50
CA ALA A 170 6.90 -10.02 -4.81
C ALA A 170 6.94 -8.69 -4.01
N LEU A 171 7.80 -8.61 -3.00
CA LEU A 171 7.80 -7.56 -1.99
C LEU A 171 9.03 -6.66 -2.12
N LEU A 172 8.82 -5.38 -2.43
CA LEU A 172 9.82 -4.32 -2.38
C LEU A 172 9.53 -3.39 -1.20
N ILE A 173 10.33 -3.48 -0.16
CA ILE A 173 10.24 -2.61 1.03
C ILE A 173 11.17 -1.41 0.81
N GLN A 174 10.68 -0.18 1.04
CA GLN A 174 11.48 1.03 0.88
C GLN A 174 11.29 1.98 2.07
N HIS A 175 12.40 2.45 2.66
CA HIS A 175 12.38 3.26 3.88
C HIS A 175 13.50 4.29 3.93
N GLY A 176 13.28 5.40 4.63
CA GLY A 176 14.33 6.36 4.98
C GLY A 176 15.13 5.89 6.21
N GLU A 177 16.46 5.92 6.13
CA GLU A 177 17.35 5.40 7.18
C GLU A 177 17.11 6.04 8.56
N VAL A 178 16.86 7.37 8.58
CA VAL A 178 16.72 8.16 9.80
C VAL A 178 15.27 8.61 10.05
N ASP A 179 14.31 7.79 9.60
CA ASP A 179 12.88 8.05 9.85
C ASP A 179 12.58 7.93 11.36
N THR A 180 12.15 9.06 11.93
CA THR A 180 11.77 9.17 13.36
C THR A 180 10.28 9.02 13.60
N SER A 181 9.47 9.04 12.55
CA SER A 181 8.01 8.88 12.62
C SER A 181 7.62 7.39 12.62
N VAL A 182 8.27 6.62 11.73
CA VAL A 182 8.18 5.16 11.64
C VAL A 182 9.60 4.61 11.57
N PRO A 183 10.12 3.97 12.61
CA PRO A 183 11.50 3.53 12.64
C PRO A 183 11.82 2.47 11.57
N SER A 184 12.84 2.72 10.75
CA SER A 184 13.28 1.80 9.69
C SER A 184 13.81 0.44 10.18
N CYS A 185 14.14 0.34 11.47
CA CYS A 185 14.60 -0.91 12.09
C CYS A 185 13.56 -2.04 11.98
N ASP A 186 12.27 -1.72 12.01
CA ASP A 186 11.18 -2.69 11.86
C ASP A 186 11.20 -3.34 10.47
N ASP A 187 11.36 -2.55 9.43
CA ASP A 187 11.43 -3.04 8.06
C ASP A 187 12.73 -3.81 7.80
N ARG A 188 13.87 -3.40 8.40
CA ARG A 188 15.11 -4.19 8.37
C ARG A 188 14.94 -5.54 9.05
N GLU A 189 14.26 -5.58 10.19
CA GLU A 189 13.98 -6.81 10.92
C GLU A 189 13.04 -7.71 10.09
N LEU A 190 11.93 -7.15 9.59
CA LEU A 190 10.99 -7.87 8.73
C LEU A 190 11.71 -8.49 7.53
N TYR A 191 12.51 -7.70 6.78
CA TYR A 191 13.26 -8.18 5.63
C TYR A 191 14.18 -9.36 5.98
N ARG A 192 14.92 -9.27 7.10
CA ARG A 192 15.78 -10.36 7.55
C ARG A 192 15.00 -11.63 7.86
N ASN A 193 13.85 -11.48 8.53
CA ASN A 193 13.01 -12.59 8.96
C ASN A 193 12.25 -13.22 7.79
N LEU A 194 12.02 -12.49 6.70
CA LEU A 194 11.36 -13.01 5.49
C LEU A 194 12.30 -13.81 4.58
N LYS A 195 13.62 -13.58 4.60
CA LYS A 195 14.57 -14.26 3.71
C LYS A 195 14.43 -15.79 3.66
N PRO A 196 14.23 -16.51 4.76
CA PRO A 196 14.06 -17.97 4.71
C PRO A 196 12.83 -18.41 3.91
N PHE A 197 11.74 -17.62 3.92
CA PHE A 197 10.50 -17.93 3.20
C PHE A 197 10.62 -17.67 1.68
N TYR A 198 11.59 -16.83 1.27
CA TYR A 198 11.88 -16.50 -0.12
C TYR A 198 13.15 -17.19 -0.64
N ALA A 199 13.68 -18.20 0.06
CA ALA A 199 14.98 -18.80 -0.23
C ALA A 199 15.12 -19.32 -1.68
N GLU A 200 14.03 -19.85 -2.27
CA GLU A 200 13.99 -20.35 -3.64
C GLU A 200 13.75 -19.25 -4.69
N HIS A 201 13.30 -18.07 -4.27
CA HIS A 201 12.91 -16.93 -5.12
C HIS A 201 13.29 -15.60 -4.47
N LEU A 202 14.56 -15.46 -4.09
CA LEU A 202 15.09 -14.25 -3.42
C LEU A 202 14.95 -12.99 -4.27
N GLU A 203 14.87 -13.11 -5.58
CA GLU A 203 14.60 -12.00 -6.51
C GLU A 203 13.23 -11.35 -6.29
N ARG A 204 12.31 -12.04 -5.60
CA ARG A 204 10.97 -11.52 -5.25
C ARG A 204 10.93 -10.77 -3.91
N LEU A 205 12.07 -10.62 -3.22
CA LEU A 205 12.16 -9.91 -1.95
C LEU A 205 13.30 -8.90 -1.98
N ALA A 206 12.98 -7.62 -1.87
CA ALA A 206 13.95 -6.53 -1.86
C ALA A 206 13.70 -5.55 -0.71
N TYR A 207 14.78 -4.97 -0.20
CA TYR A 207 14.77 -3.88 0.77
C TYR A 207 15.72 -2.77 0.29
N VAL A 208 15.22 -1.56 0.19
CA VAL A 208 15.98 -0.37 -0.17
C VAL A 208 15.88 0.65 0.94
N GLU A 209 17.00 1.03 1.51
CA GLU A 209 17.10 2.05 2.54
C GLU A 209 17.80 3.30 1.98
N PHE A 210 17.16 4.45 2.17
CA PHE A 210 17.66 5.73 1.67
C PHE A 210 18.50 6.42 2.75
N ALA A 211 19.80 6.45 2.56
CA ALA A 211 20.76 7.00 3.52
C ALA A 211 20.47 8.46 3.85
N ASN A 212 20.48 8.80 5.14
CA ASN A 212 20.20 10.14 5.67
C ASN A 212 18.82 10.71 5.31
N GLN A 213 17.86 9.90 4.83
CA GLN A 213 16.48 10.31 4.59
C GLN A 213 15.59 9.95 5.78
N GLY A 214 14.69 10.88 6.12
CA GLY A 214 13.64 10.67 7.13
C GLY A 214 12.33 10.22 6.52
N HIS A 215 11.23 10.43 7.27
CA HIS A 215 9.88 10.11 6.81
C HIS A 215 9.48 10.89 5.54
N PHE A 216 9.90 12.15 5.47
CA PHE A 216 9.77 13.00 4.28
C PHE A 216 11.15 13.07 3.61
N MET A 217 11.27 12.42 2.47
CA MET A 217 12.53 12.37 1.72
C MET A 217 12.70 13.60 0.83
N SER A 218 13.95 13.84 0.39
CA SER A 218 14.21 14.82 -0.66
C SER A 218 13.48 14.44 -1.96
N ASP A 219 13.13 15.43 -2.80
CA ASP A 219 12.49 15.18 -4.10
C ASP A 219 13.29 14.23 -4.98
N ARG A 220 14.62 14.32 -4.92
CA ARG A 220 15.52 13.44 -5.67
C ARG A 220 15.35 11.97 -5.25
N ASP A 221 15.43 11.71 -3.95
CA ASP A 221 15.39 10.36 -3.42
C ASP A 221 13.97 9.79 -3.49
N TRP A 222 12.94 10.65 -3.31
CA TRP A 222 11.55 10.28 -3.54
C TRP A 222 11.28 9.88 -4.99
N ASN A 223 11.80 10.62 -5.97
CA ASN A 223 11.66 10.26 -7.37
C ASN A 223 12.36 8.93 -7.69
N TYR A 224 13.54 8.68 -7.10
CA TYR A 224 14.24 7.41 -7.27
C TYR A 224 13.49 6.25 -6.64
N LEU A 225 12.99 6.43 -5.41
CA LEU A 225 12.09 5.48 -4.73
C LEU A 225 10.89 5.12 -5.60
N TRP A 226 10.24 6.14 -6.18
CA TRP A 226 9.05 5.92 -6.99
C TRP A 226 9.35 5.23 -8.32
N GLN A 227 10.51 5.47 -8.91
CA GLN A 227 10.98 4.72 -10.07
C GLN A 227 11.14 3.22 -9.73
N ASN A 228 11.69 2.89 -8.57
CA ASN A 228 11.79 1.50 -8.12
C ASN A 228 10.40 0.84 -8.03
N VAL A 229 9.39 1.55 -7.51
CA VAL A 229 8.00 1.05 -7.45
C VAL A 229 7.49 0.69 -8.86
N ILE A 230 7.65 1.60 -9.82
CA ILE A 230 7.22 1.38 -11.21
C ILE A 230 7.94 0.19 -11.85
N ILE A 231 9.28 0.10 -11.66
CA ILE A 231 10.09 -1.01 -12.19
C ILE A 231 9.61 -2.33 -11.58
N TRP A 232 9.37 -2.38 -10.26
CA TRP A 232 8.94 -3.58 -9.55
C TRP A 232 7.58 -4.07 -10.03
N PHE A 233 6.61 -3.18 -10.17
CA PHE A 233 5.30 -3.55 -10.73
C PHE A 233 5.41 -4.03 -12.18
N LYS A 234 6.24 -3.39 -13.03
CA LYS A 234 6.46 -3.87 -14.40
C LYS A 234 7.09 -5.24 -14.44
N GLU A 235 8.03 -5.54 -13.55
CA GLU A 235 8.73 -6.84 -13.52
C GLU A 235 7.81 -7.97 -13.10
N TYR A 236 6.94 -7.76 -12.10
CA TYR A 236 6.22 -8.86 -11.46
C TYR A 236 4.70 -8.85 -11.70
N LEU A 237 4.12 -7.78 -12.21
CA LEU A 237 2.67 -7.68 -12.42
C LEU A 237 2.27 -7.77 -13.90
N THR A 238 3.15 -7.40 -14.84
CA THR A 238 2.81 -7.38 -16.27
C THR A 238 3.14 -8.68 -17.01
N LYS A 239 3.82 -9.61 -16.38
CA LYS A 239 4.21 -10.91 -16.98
C LYS A 239 3.09 -11.94 -16.96
#